data_53d12ab969e4d04ab85eee6042c125ab
#
_entry.id   53d12ab969e4d04ab85eee6042c125ab
#
_cell.length_a   1.000
_cell.length_b   1.000
_cell.length_c   1.000
_cell.angle_alpha   90.00
_cell.angle_beta   90.00
_cell.angle_gamma   90.00
#
_symmetry.space_group_name_H-M   'P 1'
#
loop_
_entity.id
_entity.type
_entity.pdbx_description
1 polymer ?
#
loop_
_entity_poly.entity_id
_entity_poly.type
_entity_poly.pdbx_seq_one_letter_code
_entity_poly.pdbx_strand_id
1 'polypeptide(L)'
;ALVYECMGSKNQTGPIFYEGFRGEFEQVSAKDNYYNHYIYQAWQHWGMAMGNPLFTGPVYNKDGRIMFANNRINAHHLGISGTPGKEWAYRLLLTYSRNWGTYDNPFDDVKKQFSSLLEVTYSPVKWNGWSFSISGAMDRGNLLGNNSGGMLVIRKTGLIK
;
A
#
# COMPACT_ATOMS: atom_id res chain seq x y z
N ALA A 1 -3.82 -15.40 -14.41
CA ALA A 1 -2.50 -15.04 -13.86
C ALA A 1 -2.50 -15.25 -12.35
N LEU A 2 -1.35 -15.61 -11.82
CA LEU A 2 -1.06 -15.70 -10.39
C LEU A 2 0.21 -14.88 -10.12
N VAL A 3 0.17 -13.98 -9.15
CA VAL A 3 1.30 -13.15 -8.73
C VAL A 3 1.43 -13.25 -7.23
N TYR A 4 2.65 -13.47 -6.75
CA TYR A 4 2.99 -13.37 -5.35
C TYR A 4 4.18 -12.45 -5.19
N GLU A 5 4.06 -11.49 -4.26
CA GLU A 5 5.11 -10.53 -3.94
C GLU A 5 5.38 -10.53 -2.43
N CYS A 6 6.64 -10.45 -2.07
CA CYS A 6 7.09 -10.28 -0.70
C CYS A 6 7.93 -9.01 -0.61
N MET A 7 7.60 -8.14 0.31
CA MET A 7 8.28 -6.86 0.50
C MET A 7 8.71 -6.70 1.96
N GLY A 8 9.95 -6.29 2.18
CA GLY A 8 10.49 -6.02 3.50
C GLY A 8 11.23 -4.70 3.54
N SER A 9 10.82 -3.79 4.41
CA SER A 9 11.50 -2.52 4.68
C SER A 9 11.77 -2.30 6.17
N LYS A 10 11.66 -3.35 6.97
CA LYS A 10 11.86 -3.26 8.42
C LYS A 10 13.26 -2.79 8.78
N ASN A 11 14.27 -3.28 8.08
CA ASN A 11 15.68 -2.93 8.26
C ASN A 11 16.14 -2.32 6.95
N GLN A 12 15.87 -1.04 6.77
CA GLN A 12 16.22 -0.35 5.54
C GLN A 12 17.67 0.02 5.53
N THR A 13 18.24 -0.21 4.37
CA THR A 13 19.32 0.50 3.74
C THR A 13 20.71 0.41 4.34
N GLY A 14 21.51 -0.41 3.68
CA GLY A 14 22.95 -0.34 3.70
C GLY A 14 23.60 -0.84 4.99
N PRO A 15 24.91 -0.83 5.02
CA PRO A 15 25.65 -1.23 6.20
C PRO A 15 25.37 -0.29 7.38
N ILE A 16 25.37 -0.84 8.58
CA ILE A 16 25.25 -0.06 9.80
C ILE A 16 26.58 0.65 10.03
N PHE A 17 26.57 1.98 10.06
CA PHE A 17 27.70 2.81 10.44
C PHE A 17 27.44 3.42 11.81
N TYR A 18 28.48 3.49 12.60
CA TYR A 18 28.53 4.23 13.85
C TYR A 18 29.52 5.37 13.70
N GLU A 19 29.08 6.57 14.01
CA GLU A 19 29.95 7.76 14.02
C GLU A 19 30.17 8.18 15.46
N GLY A 20 31.43 8.34 15.85
CA GLY A 20 31.81 8.80 17.18
C GLY A 20 31.90 10.32 17.20
N PHE A 21 31.12 10.96 18.05
CA PHE A 21 31.26 12.39 18.34
C PHE A 21 31.22 12.61 19.84
N ARG A 22 32.27 13.29 20.37
CA ARG A 22 32.43 13.55 21.81
C ARG A 22 32.42 12.30 22.71
N GLY A 23 32.90 11.15 22.19
CA GLY A 23 32.93 9.89 22.95
C GLY A 23 31.67 9.07 22.98
N GLU A 24 30.61 9.52 22.32
CA GLU A 24 29.39 8.75 22.11
C GLU A 24 29.37 8.20 20.68
N PHE A 25 29.01 6.92 20.55
CA PHE A 25 28.83 6.26 19.25
C PHE A 25 27.35 6.19 18.95
N GLU A 26 26.89 6.93 17.97
CA GLU A 26 25.53 6.89 17.49
C GLU A 26 25.43 6.16 16.15
N GLN A 27 24.42 5.33 16.00
CA GLN A 27 24.10 4.73 14.72
C GLN A 27 23.54 5.80 13.77
N VAL A 28 24.29 6.11 12.71
CA VAL A 28 23.93 7.15 11.73
C VAL A 28 23.35 6.59 10.43
N SER A 29 23.38 5.27 10.26
CA SER A 29 22.86 4.61 9.05
C SER A 29 21.97 3.42 9.39
N ALA A 30 21.38 2.81 8.37
CA ALA A 30 20.33 1.77 8.47
C ALA A 30 19.05 2.24 9.20
N LYS A 31 19.00 3.49 9.62
CA LYS A 31 17.78 4.18 10.03
C LYS A 31 17.21 4.84 8.80
N ASP A 32 16.05 4.37 8.32
CA ASP A 32 15.45 4.99 7.14
C ASP A 32 14.70 6.25 7.51
N ASN A 33 15.28 7.36 7.13
CA ASN A 33 14.68 8.69 7.21
C ASN A 33 14.31 9.27 5.84
N TYR A 34 14.34 8.44 4.79
CA TYR A 34 14.16 8.88 3.42
C TYR A 34 12.82 9.64 3.22
N TYR A 35 11.72 9.13 3.77
CA TYR A 35 10.40 9.76 3.68
C TYR A 35 10.19 10.91 4.68
N ASN A 36 10.90 10.91 5.80
CA ASN A 36 10.79 11.89 6.87
C ASN A 36 12.02 12.79 6.99
N HIS A 37 12.82 12.90 5.93
CA HIS A 37 14.01 13.72 5.95
C HIS A 37 13.65 15.19 6.19
N TYR A 38 14.29 15.84 7.17
CA TYR A 38 13.94 17.18 7.64
C TYR A 38 14.09 18.28 6.57
N ILE A 39 15.00 18.10 5.59
CA ILE A 39 15.20 19.06 4.50
C ILE A 39 14.22 18.82 3.35
N TYR A 40 13.87 17.57 3.07
CA TYR A 40 13.06 17.20 1.91
C TYR A 40 11.97 16.19 2.27
N GLN A 41 10.78 16.71 2.53
CA GLN A 41 9.58 15.90 2.86
C GLN A 41 8.66 15.69 1.65
N ALA A 42 9.22 15.70 0.44
CA ALA A 42 8.45 15.73 -0.81
C ALA A 42 8.18 14.36 -1.44
N TRP A 43 8.55 13.26 -0.78
CA TRP A 43 8.24 11.91 -1.28
C TRP A 43 6.80 11.50 -1.04
N GLN A 44 5.91 12.45 -1.17
CA GLN A 44 4.47 12.28 -1.04
C GLN A 44 3.74 13.15 -2.07
N HIS A 45 2.55 12.71 -2.48
CA HIS A 45 1.65 13.46 -3.34
C HIS A 45 0.28 13.49 -2.67
N TRP A 46 -0.22 14.69 -2.34
CA TRP A 46 -1.47 14.86 -1.58
C TRP A 46 -1.52 14.05 -0.27
N GLY A 47 -0.38 13.93 0.42
CA GLY A 47 -0.26 13.14 1.64
C GLY A 47 -0.14 11.62 1.44
N MET A 48 -0.19 11.14 0.21
CA MET A 48 0.02 9.73 -0.12
C MET A 48 1.49 9.45 -0.40
N ALA A 49 2.00 8.29 0.01
CA ALA A 49 3.37 7.88 -0.28
C ALA A 49 3.61 7.74 -1.79
N MET A 50 4.70 8.31 -2.28
CA MET A 50 5.18 8.04 -3.62
C MET A 50 6.01 6.76 -3.61
N GLY A 51 5.71 5.86 -4.55
CA GLY A 51 6.45 4.60 -4.75
C GLY A 51 5.83 3.42 -3.98
N ASN A 52 5.79 3.43 -2.66
CA ASN A 52 5.25 2.31 -1.90
C ASN A 52 3.89 2.64 -1.24
N PRO A 53 2.76 2.12 -1.77
CA PRO A 53 1.43 2.42 -1.26
C PRO A 53 1.14 1.84 0.13
N LEU A 54 1.98 0.92 0.64
CA LEU A 54 1.82 0.31 1.96
C LEU A 54 2.42 1.16 3.09
N PHE A 55 3.17 2.21 2.75
CA PHE A 55 3.65 3.17 3.75
C PHE A 55 2.51 4.09 4.18
N THR A 56 2.42 4.32 5.49
CA THR A 56 1.37 5.18 6.04
C THR A 56 1.81 6.64 5.94
N GLY A 57 1.37 7.27 4.85
CA GLY A 57 1.69 8.66 4.55
C GLY A 57 0.86 9.68 5.37
N PRO A 58 1.18 10.97 5.21
CA PRO A 58 0.53 12.07 5.97
C PRO A 58 -0.99 12.11 5.91
N VAL A 59 -1.62 11.66 4.83
CA VAL A 59 -3.09 11.66 4.68
C VAL A 59 -3.80 10.84 5.77
N TYR A 60 -3.11 9.89 6.39
CA TYR A 60 -3.65 9.06 7.47
C TYR A 60 -3.39 9.64 8.87
N ASN A 61 -2.64 10.74 8.98
CA ASN A 61 -2.31 11.35 10.25
C ASN A 61 -3.49 12.17 10.78
N LYS A 62 -4.02 11.76 11.93
CA LYS A 62 -5.13 12.47 12.59
C LYS A 62 -4.73 13.81 13.20
N ASP A 63 -3.45 14.00 13.45
CA ASP A 63 -2.88 15.21 14.08
C ASP A 63 -2.42 16.27 13.05
N GLY A 64 -2.64 16.00 11.75
CA GLY A 64 -2.27 16.90 10.65
C GLY A 64 -0.77 16.98 10.35
N ARG A 65 0.08 16.17 11.00
CA ARG A 65 1.52 16.14 10.70
C ARG A 65 1.78 15.66 9.29
N ILE A 66 2.72 16.30 8.60
CA ILE A 66 3.14 15.94 7.24
C ILE A 66 4.23 14.86 7.19
N MET A 67 4.35 14.06 8.25
CA MET A 67 5.33 12.98 8.38
C MET A 67 4.71 11.63 8.10
N PHE A 68 5.51 10.69 7.60
CA PHE A 68 5.11 9.30 7.48
C PHE A 68 5.07 8.65 8.86
N ALA A 69 3.96 8.06 9.20
CA ALA A 69 3.80 7.36 10.47
C ALA A 69 4.36 5.93 10.44
N ASN A 70 4.50 5.33 9.24
CA ASN A 70 5.00 3.98 9.09
C ASN A 70 5.67 3.77 7.73
N ASN A 71 6.92 3.36 7.75
CA ASN A 71 7.74 2.99 6.59
C ASN A 71 8.53 1.70 6.82
N ARG A 72 8.38 1.07 8.00
CA ARG A 72 9.01 -0.20 8.35
C ARG A 72 7.97 -1.30 8.32
N ILE A 73 7.96 -2.03 7.22
CA ILE A 73 6.94 -3.06 6.94
C ILE A 73 7.56 -4.39 6.54
N ASN A 74 6.79 -5.44 6.73
CA ASN A 74 6.93 -6.71 6.03
C ASN A 74 5.55 -7.08 5.49
N ALA A 75 5.44 -7.24 4.18
CA ALA A 75 4.18 -7.46 3.51
C ALA A 75 4.26 -8.62 2.52
N HIS A 76 3.14 -9.31 2.40
CA HIS A 76 2.91 -10.37 1.43
C HIS A 76 1.69 -9.99 0.61
N HIS A 77 1.82 -10.04 -0.69
CA HIS A 77 0.74 -9.74 -1.63
C HIS A 77 0.51 -10.92 -2.55
N LEU A 78 -0.76 -11.33 -2.68
CA LEU A 78 -1.20 -12.37 -3.61
C LEU A 78 -2.24 -11.77 -4.55
N GLY A 79 -1.96 -11.85 -5.86
CA GLY A 79 -2.87 -11.46 -6.92
C GLY A 79 -3.27 -12.66 -7.77
N ILE A 80 -4.57 -12.82 -7.96
CA ILE A 80 -5.13 -13.85 -8.86
C ILE A 80 -6.07 -13.15 -9.83
N SER A 81 -5.90 -13.41 -11.12
CA SER A 81 -6.82 -12.89 -12.13
C SER A 81 -7.03 -13.89 -13.25
N GLY A 82 -8.17 -13.81 -13.89
CA GLY A 82 -8.52 -14.70 -15.00
C GLY A 82 -9.69 -14.23 -15.81
N THR A 83 -9.82 -14.85 -16.99
CA THR A 83 -10.93 -14.65 -17.92
C THR A 83 -11.58 -16.00 -18.21
N PRO A 84 -12.53 -16.47 -17.38
CA PRO A 84 -13.15 -17.81 -17.53
C PRO A 84 -14.01 -17.94 -18.79
N GLY A 85 -14.11 -16.89 -19.58
CA GLY A 85 -14.82 -16.86 -20.85
C GLY A 85 -14.53 -15.56 -21.60
N LYS A 86 -15.18 -15.37 -22.76
CA LYS A 86 -14.96 -14.17 -23.59
C LYS A 86 -15.54 -12.89 -22.99
N GLU A 87 -16.50 -13.01 -22.08
CA GLU A 87 -17.27 -11.90 -21.54
C GLU A 87 -16.97 -11.61 -20.07
N TRP A 88 -16.30 -12.53 -19.37
CA TRP A 88 -16.05 -12.43 -17.94
C TRP A 88 -14.57 -12.29 -17.63
N ALA A 89 -14.26 -11.39 -16.70
CA ALA A 89 -12.95 -11.29 -16.09
C ALA A 89 -13.11 -11.13 -14.57
N TYR A 90 -12.13 -11.62 -13.81
CA TYR A 90 -12.07 -11.40 -12.37
C TYR A 90 -10.66 -11.07 -11.91
N ARG A 91 -10.58 -10.39 -10.78
CA ARG A 91 -9.33 -10.07 -10.08
C ARG A 91 -9.56 -10.18 -8.57
N LEU A 92 -8.72 -10.97 -7.92
CA LEU A 92 -8.64 -11.07 -6.47
C LEU A 92 -7.27 -10.58 -6.03
N LEU A 93 -7.22 -9.64 -5.10
CA LEU A 93 -5.99 -9.13 -4.49
C LEU A 93 -6.09 -9.32 -2.99
N LEU A 94 -5.04 -9.88 -2.40
CA LEU A 94 -4.93 -10.11 -0.96
C LEU A 94 -3.58 -9.56 -0.50
N THR A 95 -3.58 -8.76 0.55
CA THR A 95 -2.36 -8.21 1.14
C THR A 95 -2.39 -8.41 2.64
N TYR A 96 -1.31 -8.96 3.19
CA TYR A 96 -1.10 -9.02 4.62
C TYR A 96 0.19 -8.27 4.96
N SER A 97 0.14 -7.38 5.93
CA SER A 97 1.31 -6.62 6.36
C SER A 97 1.48 -6.61 7.88
N ARG A 98 2.75 -6.54 8.28
CA ARG A 98 3.22 -6.27 9.63
C ARG A 98 3.97 -4.95 9.61
N ASN A 99 3.71 -4.08 10.57
CA ASN A 99 4.07 -2.67 10.53
C ASN A 99 4.68 -2.27 11.88
N TRP A 100 5.84 -1.60 11.85
CA TRP A 100 6.62 -1.25 13.05
C TRP A 100 6.75 0.26 13.29
N GLY A 101 6.07 1.09 12.49
CA GLY A 101 6.24 2.54 12.53
C GLY A 101 7.49 3.02 11.79
N THR A 102 8.16 4.02 12.32
CA THR A 102 9.47 4.50 11.84
C THR A 102 10.56 4.14 12.83
N TYR A 103 11.83 4.43 12.52
CA TYR A 103 12.90 4.26 13.50
C TYR A 103 12.80 5.25 14.66
N ASP A 104 12.47 6.49 14.34
CA ASP A 104 12.42 7.55 15.33
C ASP A 104 11.12 7.51 16.18
N ASN A 105 10.04 6.96 15.59
CA ASN A 105 8.74 6.79 16.25
C ASN A 105 8.21 5.38 15.99
N PRO A 106 8.78 4.35 16.64
CA PRO A 106 8.28 2.99 16.52
C PRO A 106 6.89 2.87 17.14
N PHE A 107 6.08 1.98 16.62
CA PHE A 107 4.84 1.60 17.30
C PHE A 107 5.16 0.79 18.56
N ASP A 108 4.40 0.98 19.63
CA ASP A 108 4.52 0.21 20.86
C ASP A 108 4.38 -1.29 20.59
N ASP A 109 3.40 -1.64 19.74
CA ASP A 109 3.15 -3.00 19.28
C ASP A 109 3.17 -3.10 17.75
N VAL A 110 3.57 -4.27 17.24
CA VAL A 110 3.52 -4.56 15.79
C VAL A 110 2.10 -4.52 15.29
N LYS A 111 1.78 -3.56 14.45
CA LYS A 111 0.47 -3.44 13.83
C LYS A 111 0.35 -4.39 12.64
N LYS A 112 -0.75 -5.13 12.60
CA LYS A 112 -1.06 -6.09 11.54
C LYS A 112 -2.24 -5.57 10.73
N GLN A 113 -2.18 -5.73 9.41
CA GLN A 113 -3.26 -5.34 8.52
C GLN A 113 -3.45 -6.40 7.44
N PHE A 114 -4.69 -6.76 7.22
CA PHE A 114 -5.13 -7.58 6.10
C PHE A 114 -6.05 -6.73 5.21
N SER A 115 -5.76 -6.69 3.92
CA SER A 115 -6.54 -6.00 2.91
C SER A 115 -6.90 -6.96 1.80
N SER A 116 -8.13 -6.89 1.31
CA SER A 116 -8.60 -7.71 0.20
C SER A 116 -9.46 -6.91 -0.77
N LEU A 117 -9.38 -7.26 -2.05
CA LEU A 117 -10.24 -6.73 -3.10
C LEU A 117 -10.64 -7.87 -4.02
N LEU A 118 -11.94 -7.99 -4.29
CA LEU A 118 -12.50 -8.83 -5.35
C LEU A 118 -13.20 -7.93 -6.36
N GLU A 119 -12.85 -8.09 -7.63
CA GLU A 119 -13.47 -7.41 -8.75
C GLU A 119 -13.93 -8.42 -9.79
N VAL A 120 -15.14 -8.26 -10.30
CA VAL A 120 -15.67 -9.03 -11.41
C VAL A 120 -16.15 -8.06 -12.49
N THR A 121 -15.74 -8.31 -13.72
CA THR A 121 -16.10 -7.53 -14.89
C THR A 121 -16.85 -8.38 -15.87
N TYR A 122 -17.98 -7.88 -16.36
CA TYR A 122 -18.78 -8.44 -17.43
C TYR A 122 -18.75 -7.53 -18.65
N SER A 123 -18.32 -8.07 -19.79
CA SER A 123 -18.17 -7.35 -21.06
C SER A 123 -18.91 -8.08 -22.18
N PRO A 124 -20.25 -7.89 -22.32
CA PRO A 124 -21.06 -8.61 -23.29
C PRO A 124 -20.64 -8.30 -24.71
N VAL A 125 -20.30 -9.31 -25.47
CA VAL A 125 -19.89 -9.16 -26.88
C VAL A 125 -20.97 -8.45 -27.72
N LYS A 126 -22.24 -8.73 -27.43
CA LYS A 126 -23.38 -8.14 -28.15
C LYS A 126 -23.57 -6.64 -27.92
N TRP A 127 -23.03 -6.10 -26.84
CA TRP A 127 -23.22 -4.69 -26.44
C TRP A 127 -22.05 -3.79 -26.84
N ASN A 128 -21.40 -4.12 -27.89
CA ASN A 128 -20.35 -3.34 -28.56
C ASN A 128 -19.65 -2.27 -27.69
N GLY A 129 -18.66 -2.69 -26.94
CA GLY A 129 -17.82 -1.81 -26.13
C GLY A 129 -18.35 -1.42 -24.75
N TRP A 130 -19.46 -1.97 -24.30
CA TRP A 130 -19.91 -1.83 -22.91
C TRP A 130 -19.22 -2.84 -21.99
N SER A 131 -18.87 -2.38 -20.79
CA SER A 131 -18.41 -3.25 -19.70
C SER A 131 -18.94 -2.77 -18.36
N PHE A 132 -19.20 -3.71 -17.49
CA PHE A 132 -19.76 -3.52 -16.15
C PHE A 132 -18.84 -4.20 -15.16
N SER A 133 -18.31 -3.46 -14.20
CA SER A 133 -17.46 -4.03 -13.14
C SER A 133 -18.08 -3.76 -11.79
N ILE A 134 -18.15 -4.78 -10.97
CA ILE A 134 -18.46 -4.67 -9.55
C ILE A 134 -17.23 -5.07 -8.74
N SER A 135 -16.92 -4.30 -7.73
CA SER A 135 -15.83 -4.64 -6.81
C SER A 135 -16.23 -4.44 -5.36
N GLY A 136 -15.69 -5.30 -4.51
CA GLY A 136 -15.77 -5.20 -3.06
C GLY A 136 -14.38 -5.24 -2.46
N ALA A 137 -14.13 -4.37 -1.48
CA ALA A 137 -12.87 -4.32 -0.75
C ALA A 137 -13.12 -4.37 0.75
N MET A 138 -12.16 -4.94 1.47
CA MET A 138 -12.23 -5.06 2.92
C MET A 138 -10.84 -4.91 3.53
N ASP A 139 -10.76 -4.11 4.59
CA ASP A 139 -9.61 -3.99 5.48
C ASP A 139 -9.93 -4.55 6.86
N ARG A 140 -8.98 -5.26 7.45
CA ARG A 140 -9.07 -5.79 8.82
C ARG A 140 -7.71 -5.68 9.50
N GLY A 141 -7.67 -5.01 10.64
CA GLY A 141 -6.43 -4.87 11.40
C GLY A 141 -6.40 -3.66 12.31
N ASN A 142 -5.21 -3.40 12.87
CA ASN A 142 -5.00 -2.32 13.83
C ASN A 142 -4.08 -1.20 13.29
N LEU A 143 -3.75 -1.20 11.98
CA LEU A 143 -3.05 -0.10 11.32
C LEU A 143 -4.05 0.92 10.75
N LEU A 144 -4.91 0.47 9.81
CA LEU A 144 -5.92 1.29 9.15
C LEU A 144 -7.33 1.08 9.73
N GLY A 145 -7.47 0.12 10.65
CA GLY A 145 -8.75 -0.26 11.22
C GLY A 145 -9.53 -1.27 10.34
N ASN A 146 -10.82 -1.37 10.63
CA ASN A 146 -11.73 -2.28 9.95
C ASN A 146 -12.68 -1.49 9.04
N ASN A 147 -12.46 -1.58 7.76
CA ASN A 147 -13.23 -0.86 6.75
C ASN A 147 -13.74 -1.83 5.68
N SER A 148 -14.79 -1.44 5.00
CA SER A 148 -15.26 -2.15 3.80
C SER A 148 -15.90 -1.16 2.84
N GLY A 149 -15.80 -1.46 1.57
CA GLY A 149 -16.36 -0.62 0.51
C GLY A 149 -16.69 -1.43 -0.74
N GLY A 150 -17.51 -0.85 -1.59
CA GLY A 150 -17.87 -1.42 -2.88
C GLY A 150 -17.91 -0.35 -3.95
N MET A 151 -17.69 -0.74 -5.19
CA MET A 151 -17.70 0.15 -6.34
C MET A 151 -18.41 -0.55 -7.52
N LEU A 152 -19.22 0.21 -8.22
CA LEU A 152 -19.81 -0.17 -9.51
C LEU A 152 -19.22 0.74 -10.59
N VAL A 153 -18.69 0.17 -11.65
CA VAL A 153 -18.15 0.90 -12.79
C VAL A 153 -18.87 0.47 -14.06
N ILE A 154 -19.40 1.43 -14.79
CA ILE A 154 -19.99 1.24 -16.12
C ILE A 154 -19.07 1.98 -17.10
N ARG A 155 -18.57 1.27 -18.09
CA ARG A 155 -17.68 1.83 -19.10
C ARG A 155 -18.22 1.56 -20.50
N LYS A 156 -18.13 2.58 -21.35
CA LYS A 156 -18.36 2.47 -22.80
C LYS A 156 -17.05 2.82 -23.52
N THR A 157 -16.57 1.94 -24.38
CA THR A 157 -15.44 2.17 -25.28
C THR A 157 -15.91 2.28 -26.73
N GLY A 158 -15.27 3.10 -27.55
CA GLY A 158 -15.67 3.38 -28.92
C GLY A 158 -16.66 4.57 -29.02
N LEU A 159 -17.10 4.83 -30.25
CA LEU A 159 -18.05 5.92 -30.53
C LEU A 159 -19.43 5.62 -29.95
N ILE A 160 -20.01 6.61 -29.29
CA ILE A 160 -21.44 6.62 -28.94
C ILE A 160 -22.16 7.06 -30.22
N LYS A 161 -22.89 6.14 -30.84
CA LYS A 161 -23.80 6.43 -31.94
C LYS A 161 -25.17 6.72 -31.38
#